data_069ccee02ade62d55e5b42dfd14969e2
#
_entry.id   069ccee02ade62d55e5b42dfd14969e2
#
_cell.length_a   1.000
_cell.length_b   1.000
_cell.length_c   1.000
_cell.angle_alpha   90.00
_cell.angle_beta   90.00
_cell.angle_gamma   90.00
#
_symmetry.space_group_name_H-M   'P 1'
#
loop_
_entity.id
_entity.type
_entity.pdbx_description
1 polymer ?
#
loop_
_entity_poly.entity_id
_entity_poly.type
_entity_poly.pdbx_seq_one_letter_code
_entity_poly.pdbx_strand_id
1 'polypeptide(L)' 'MFNYKEFKKEMSKRGHEVHKNGKYLTIIPNNNYEGYSKGFLFATDIIKGFEDVLKLLNMDHFNTWIYSAKFKIV' A
#
# COMPACT_ATOMS: atom_id res chain seq x y z
N MET A 1 -10.48 13.33 6.36
CA MET A 1 -10.16 13.40 4.93
C MET A 1 -8.78 12.84 4.66
N PHE A 2 -8.62 12.11 3.59
CA PHE A 2 -7.34 11.48 3.26
C PHE A 2 -6.30 12.53 2.83
N ASN A 3 -5.15 12.50 3.47
CA ASN A 3 -4.02 13.37 3.13
C ASN A 3 -2.97 12.55 2.38
N TYR A 4 -3.01 12.62 1.05
CA TYR A 4 -2.10 11.85 0.21
C TYR A 4 -0.63 12.18 0.46
N LYS A 5 -0.32 13.45 0.65
CA LYS A 5 1.06 13.89 0.87
C LYS A 5 1.64 13.27 2.14
N GLU A 6 0.86 13.25 3.20
CA GLU A 6 1.27 12.64 4.45
C GLU A 6 1.39 11.12 4.32
N PHE A 7 0.43 10.50 3.64
CA PHE A 7 0.46 9.07 3.39
C PHE A 7 1.70 8.68 2.59
N LYS A 8 1.99 9.42 1.53
CA LYS A 8 3.16 9.15 0.68
C LYS A 8 4.45 9.28 1.48
N LYS A 9 4.53 10.28 2.33
CA LYS A 9 5.69 10.48 3.19
C LYS A 9 5.89 9.29 4.13
N GLU A 10 4.81 8.81 4.72
CA GLU A 10 4.87 7.66 5.63
C GLU A 10 5.30 6.39 4.90
N MET A 11 4.76 6.17 3.69
CA MET A 11 5.14 5.01 2.90
C MET A 11 6.61 5.09 2.48
N SER A 12 7.09 6.29 2.14
CA SER A 12 8.50 6.48 1.76
C SER A 12 9.43 6.15 2.91
N LYS A 13 9.03 6.46 4.14
CA LYS A 13 9.83 6.10 5.32
C LYS A 13 10.00 4.60 5.45
N ARG A 14 9.01 3.85 5.01
CA ARG A 14 9.02 2.39 5.03
C ARG A 14 9.66 1.78 3.79
N GLY A 15 10.06 2.62 2.83
CA GLY A 15 10.65 2.17 1.59
C GLY A 15 9.65 1.68 0.56
N HIS A 16 8.37 1.96 0.75
CA HIS A 16 7.34 1.54 -0.20
C HIS A 16 7.17 2.56 -1.30
N GLU A 17 6.88 2.08 -2.51
CA GLU A 17 6.60 2.92 -3.66
C GLU A 17 5.08 3.11 -3.76
N VAL A 18 4.65 4.34 -4.00
CA VAL A 18 3.23 4.68 -4.07
C VAL A 18 2.91 5.31 -5.42
N HIS A 19 1.87 4.81 -6.08
CA HIS A 19 1.36 5.37 -7.32
C HIS A 19 -0.10 5.72 -7.13
N LYS A 20 -0.46 6.97 -7.43
CA LYS A 20 -1.83 7.45 -7.31
C LYS A 20 -2.42 7.71 -8.68
N ASN A 21 -3.61 7.21 -8.91
CA ASN A 21 -4.37 7.46 -10.14
C ASN A 21 -5.82 7.75 -9.76
N GLY A 22 -6.16 9.03 -9.69
CA GLY A 22 -7.48 9.44 -9.23
C GLY A 22 -7.71 9.03 -7.79
N LYS A 23 -8.73 8.22 -7.55
CA LYS A 23 -9.06 7.72 -6.22
C LYS A 23 -8.37 6.41 -5.88
N TYR A 24 -7.50 5.92 -6.75
CA TYR A 24 -6.86 4.62 -6.58
C TYR A 24 -5.39 4.79 -6.25
N LEU A 25 -4.93 3.97 -5.30
CA LEU A 25 -3.53 3.93 -4.92
C LEU A 25 -2.99 2.53 -5.15
N THR A 26 -1.80 2.44 -5.72
CA THR A 26 -1.08 1.17 -5.83
C THR A 26 0.18 1.28 -5.00
N ILE A 27 0.35 0.36 -4.06
CA ILE A 27 1.49 0.36 -3.15
C ILE A 27 2.34 -0.86 -3.47
N ILE A 28 3.61 -0.61 -3.76
CA ILE A 28 4.57 -1.68 -4.04
C ILE A 28 5.61 -1.68 -2.92
N PRO A 29 5.71 -2.77 -2.14
CA PRO A 29 6.66 -2.82 -1.03
C PRO A 29 8.09 -2.89 -1.55
N ASN A 30 9.05 -2.50 -0.71
CA ASN A 30 10.45 -2.70 -1.05
C ASN A 30 10.79 -4.19 -0.99
N ASN A 31 11.95 -4.54 -1.57
CA ASN A 31 12.38 -5.95 -1.66
C ASN A 31 12.71 -6.56 -0.30
N ASN A 32 12.88 -5.74 0.71
CA ASN A 32 13.26 -6.20 2.04
C ASN A 32 12.09 -6.32 3.00
N TYR A 33 10.89 -6.06 2.51
CA TYR A 33 9.70 -6.16 3.36
C TYR A 33 9.35 -7.62 3.59
N GLU A 34 9.46 -8.07 4.82
CA GLU A 34 9.24 -9.48 5.17
C GLU A 34 7.78 -9.92 4.97
N GLY A 35 6.87 -8.98 4.95
CA GLY A 35 5.45 -9.28 4.80
C GLY A 35 5.01 -9.53 3.36
N TYR A 36 5.87 -9.32 2.40
CA TYR A 36 5.43 -9.42 1.01
C TYR A 36 5.02 -10.84 0.62
N SER A 37 5.66 -11.83 1.20
CA SER A 37 5.29 -13.23 0.96
C SER A 37 3.99 -13.60 1.66
N LYS A 38 3.55 -12.74 2.57
CA LYS A 38 2.29 -12.86 3.27
C LYS A 38 1.48 -11.60 2.98
N GLY A 39 1.10 -11.46 1.71
CA GLY A 39 0.51 -10.23 1.20
C GLY A 39 -0.59 -9.62 2.04
N PHE A 40 -1.38 -10.45 2.71
CA PHE A 40 -2.43 -9.97 3.60
C PHE A 40 -1.85 -9.12 4.74
N LEU A 41 -0.74 -9.55 5.32
CA LEU A 41 -0.10 -8.80 6.42
C LEU A 41 0.44 -7.46 5.92
N PHE A 42 0.98 -7.44 4.71
CA PHE A 42 1.44 -6.22 4.09
C PHE A 42 0.29 -5.22 3.93
N ALA A 43 -0.83 -5.67 3.39
CA ALA A 43 -1.99 -4.80 3.20
C ALA A 43 -2.50 -4.27 4.53
N THR A 44 -2.59 -5.11 5.53
CA THR A 44 -3.04 -4.72 6.85
C THR A 44 -2.12 -3.66 7.46
N ASP A 45 -0.82 -3.85 7.28
CA ASP A 45 0.16 -2.89 7.80
C ASP A 45 0.04 -1.54 7.12
N ILE A 46 -0.15 -1.53 5.81
CA ILE A 46 -0.28 -0.28 5.06
C ILE A 46 -1.44 0.56 5.54
N ILE A 47 -2.60 -0.06 5.73
CA ILE A 47 -3.79 0.70 6.11
C ILE A 47 -3.86 1.04 7.58
N LYS A 48 -2.92 0.57 8.38
CA LYS A 48 -2.90 0.88 9.80
C LYS A 48 -2.80 2.39 10.00
N GLY A 49 -3.81 2.98 10.62
CA GLY A 49 -3.90 4.42 10.78
C GLY A 49 -4.66 5.09 9.65
N PHE A 50 -5.03 4.36 8.60
CA PHE A 50 -5.75 4.90 7.44
C PHE A 50 -7.01 4.09 7.12
N GLU A 51 -7.46 3.26 8.06
CA GLU A 51 -8.58 2.35 7.83
C GLU A 51 -9.87 3.06 7.46
N ASP A 52 -10.04 4.29 7.95
CA ASP A 52 -11.25 5.07 7.69
C ASP A 52 -11.28 5.73 6.31
N VAL A 53 -10.13 5.78 5.65
CA VAL A 53 -10.01 6.54 4.39
C VAL A 53 -9.51 5.70 3.23
N LEU A 54 -9.06 4.48 3.47
CA LEU A 54 -8.60 3.57 2.42
C LEU A 54 -9.31 2.24 2.51
N LYS A 55 -9.71 1.74 1.35
CA LYS A 55 -10.33 0.42 1.23
C LYS A 55 -9.47 -0.45 0.33
N LEU A 56 -9.08 -1.61 0.83
CA LEU A 56 -8.33 -2.57 0.02
C LEU A 56 -9.23 -3.13 -1.07
N LEU A 57 -8.78 -3.04 -2.32
CA LEU A 57 -9.50 -3.59 -3.45
C LEU A 57 -8.98 -4.99 -3.81
N ASN A 58 -7.68 -5.10 -3.99
CA ASN A 58 -7.09 -6.38 -4.33
C ASN A 58 -5.59 -6.34 -4.08
N MET A 59 -5.00 -7.51 -4.10
CA MET A 59 -3.56 -7.68 -4.02
C MET A 59 -3.12 -8.50 -5.23
N ASP A 60 -2.14 -7.97 -5.94
CA ASP A 60 -1.62 -8.62 -7.14
C ASP A 60 -0.13 -8.90 -7.00
N HIS A 61 0.34 -9.90 -7.70
CA HIS A 61 1.77 -10.11 -7.83
C HIS A 61 2.34 -9.03 -8.73
N PHE A 62 3.30 -8.28 -8.19
CA PHE A 62 4.06 -7.35 -9.01
C PHE A 62 5.13 -8.13 -9.80
N ASN A 63 5.73 -9.09 -9.12
CA ASN A 63 6.63 -10.07 -9.74
C ASN A 63 6.60 -11.33 -8.88
N THR A 64 7.50 -12.27 -9.13
CA THR A 64 7.51 -13.55 -8.42
C THR A 64 7.60 -13.42 -6.91
N TRP A 65 8.21 -12.33 -6.43
CA TRP A 65 8.55 -12.18 -5.02
C TRP A 65 7.80 -11.05 -4.32
N ILE A 66 7.16 -10.18 -5.07
CA ILE A 66 6.59 -8.95 -4.51
C ILE A 66 5.12 -8.84 -4.89
N TYR A 67 4.28 -8.65 -3.88
CA TYR A 67 2.87 -8.28 -4.09
C TYR A 67 2.75 -6.77 -4.21
N SER A 68 1.76 -6.33 -4.94
CA SER A 68 1.30 -4.95 -4.86
C SER A 68 -0.09 -4.95 -4.25
N ALA A 69 -0.41 -3.90 -3.51
CA ALA A 69 -1.72 -3.74 -2.92
C ALA A 69 -2.40 -2.53 -3.57
N LYS A 70 -3.65 -2.71 -3.96
CA LYS A 70 -4.43 -1.65 -4.58
C LYS A 70 -5.54 -1.22 -3.63
N PHE A 71 -5.61 0.08 -3.38
CA PHE A 71 -6.58 0.67 -2.47
C PHE A 71 -7.40 1.72 -3.17
N LYS A 72 -8.60 1.95 -2.64
CA LYS A 72 -9.46 3.05 -3.07
C LYS A 72 -9.57 4.05 -1.93
N ILE A 73 -9.42 5.33 -2.26
CA ILE A 73 -9.65 6.42 -1.33
C ILE A 73 -11.16 6.59 -1.16
N VAL A 74 -11.64 6.43 0.05
CA VAL A 74 -13.08 6.56 0.34
C VAL A 74 -13.37 7.82 1.11
#